data_339d315ad39c9b20a1a3743867f69570
#
_entry.id   339d315ad39c9b20a1a3743867f69570
#
_cell.length_a   1.000
_cell.length_b   1.000
_cell.length_c   1.000
_cell.angle_alpha   90.00
_cell.angle_beta   90.00
_cell.angle_gamma   90.00
#
_symmetry.space_group_name_H-M   'P 1'
#
loop_
_entity.id
_entity.type
_entity.pdbx_description
1 polymer ?
#
loop_
_entity_poly.entity_id
_entity_poly.type
_entity_poly.pdbx_seq_one_letter_code
_entity_poly.pdbx_strand_id
1 'polypeptide(L)'
;MSSYQAYPLAVMLLFCSLVSAGTVAQESEEFDAKAKYQATCFACHGTGQAHAPVVGDTIEWEIRLEKGFDTLVQSTINGLNGMMPARGLCSDCTDGDLEAIVQFMIDESQ
;
A
#
# COMPACT_ATOMS: atom_id res chain seq x y z
N MET A 1 45.52 -65.09 29.78
CA MET A 1 44.89 -64.16 30.73
C MET A 1 44.46 -62.98 30.00
N SER A 2 43.26 -63.01 29.51
CA SER A 2 42.70 -62.02 28.64
C SER A 2 41.58 -61.33 29.36
N SER A 3 41.74 -60.07 29.63
CA SER A 3 40.72 -59.24 30.15
C SER A 3 40.05 -58.54 28.97
N TYR A 4 38.92 -59.09 28.51
CA TYR A 4 38.05 -58.41 27.56
C TYR A 4 37.20 -57.46 28.35
N GLN A 5 37.53 -56.20 28.29
CA GLN A 5 36.59 -55.16 28.75
C GLN A 5 35.52 -54.89 27.70
N ALA A 6 34.37 -55.33 28.06
CA ALA A 6 33.13 -55.00 27.27
C ALA A 6 32.85 -53.51 27.44
N TYR A 7 32.87 -52.80 26.34
CA TYR A 7 32.33 -51.44 26.28
C TYR A 7 30.81 -51.53 26.13
N PRO A 8 30.04 -50.86 26.97
CA PRO A 8 28.62 -50.82 26.76
C PRO A 8 28.31 -49.85 25.63
N LEU A 9 27.76 -50.40 24.60
CA LEU A 9 27.05 -49.68 23.55
C LEU A 9 25.79 -49.06 24.14
N ALA A 10 25.83 -47.81 24.47
CA ALA A 10 24.63 -47.02 24.67
C ALA A 10 24.95 -45.53 24.83
N VAL A 11 25.31 -44.88 23.76
CA VAL A 11 25.01 -43.46 23.63
C VAL A 11 24.51 -43.21 22.20
N MET A 12 23.27 -43.59 21.99
CA MET A 12 22.51 -43.17 20.83
C MET A 12 22.02 -41.77 21.13
N LEU A 13 22.86 -40.78 20.81
CA LEU A 13 22.46 -39.39 20.86
C LEU A 13 21.38 -39.15 19.78
N LEU A 14 20.16 -39.11 20.23
CA LEU A 14 19.06 -38.53 19.46
C LEU A 14 19.37 -37.05 19.22
N PHE A 15 19.94 -36.76 18.07
CA PHE A 15 19.92 -35.41 17.54
C PHE A 15 18.47 -35.10 17.07
N CYS A 16 17.69 -34.59 18.00
CA CYS A 16 16.43 -33.99 17.69
C CYS A 16 16.71 -32.69 16.95
N SER A 17 16.77 -32.75 15.62
CA SER A 17 16.83 -31.58 14.77
C SER A 17 15.54 -30.81 14.93
N LEU A 18 15.59 -29.75 15.77
CA LEU A 18 14.57 -28.73 15.80
C LEU A 18 14.60 -28.00 14.45
N VAL A 19 13.80 -28.49 13.52
CA VAL A 19 13.44 -27.71 12.33
C VAL A 19 12.59 -26.55 12.83
N SER A 20 13.23 -25.42 13.09
CA SER A 20 12.51 -24.16 13.24
C SER A 20 11.84 -23.86 11.91
N ALA A 21 10.55 -24.14 11.82
CA ALA A 21 9.72 -23.62 10.76
C ALA A 21 9.73 -22.10 10.91
N GLY A 22 10.63 -21.44 10.16
CA GLY A 22 10.59 -20.00 9.99
C GLY A 22 9.23 -19.64 9.39
N THR A 23 8.36 -19.09 10.20
CA THR A 23 7.15 -18.43 9.73
C THR A 23 7.63 -17.25 8.92
N VAL A 24 7.64 -17.38 7.60
CA VAL A 24 7.77 -16.24 6.71
C VAL A 24 6.48 -15.48 6.92
N ALA A 25 6.53 -14.41 7.73
CA ALA A 25 5.48 -13.43 7.74
C ALA A 25 5.43 -12.90 6.31
N GLN A 26 4.34 -13.18 5.59
CA GLN A 26 4.01 -12.45 4.38
C GLN A 26 3.79 -11.01 4.85
N GLU A 27 4.80 -10.16 4.65
CA GLU A 27 4.58 -8.73 4.59
C GLU A 27 3.57 -8.54 3.46
N SER A 28 2.32 -8.25 3.82
CA SER A 28 1.40 -7.64 2.88
C SER A 28 2.10 -6.35 2.46
N GLU A 29 2.48 -6.25 1.19
CA GLU A 29 3.02 -5.00 0.67
C GLU A 29 2.00 -3.92 0.99
N GLU A 30 2.37 -3.03 1.91
CA GLU A 30 1.56 -1.89 2.29
C GLU A 30 1.35 -1.04 1.03
N PHE A 31 0.09 -0.69 0.75
CA PHE A 31 -0.25 0.10 -0.43
C PHE A 31 0.45 1.46 -0.39
N ASP A 32 1.30 1.73 -1.37
CA ASP A 32 2.01 3.00 -1.50
C ASP A 32 1.16 4.01 -2.30
N ALA A 33 0.37 4.79 -1.59
CA ALA A 33 -0.49 5.83 -2.15
C ALA A 33 0.30 6.88 -2.94
N LYS A 34 1.50 7.25 -2.48
CA LYS A 34 2.37 8.21 -3.16
C LYS A 34 2.86 7.67 -4.50
N ALA A 35 3.39 6.46 -4.52
CA ALA A 35 3.85 5.84 -5.76
C ALA A 35 2.70 5.67 -6.76
N LYS A 36 1.52 5.27 -6.28
CA LYS A 36 0.34 5.12 -7.14
C LYS A 36 -0.17 6.47 -7.66
N TYR A 37 -0.19 7.51 -6.82
CA TYR A 37 -0.49 8.88 -7.25
C TYR A 37 0.45 9.32 -8.38
N GLN A 38 1.75 9.14 -8.22
CA GLN A 38 2.74 9.52 -9.24
C GLN A 38 2.49 8.80 -10.58
N ALA A 39 2.10 7.55 -10.53
CA ALA A 39 1.89 6.74 -11.72
C ALA A 39 0.55 7.02 -12.45
N THR A 40 -0.51 7.40 -11.71
CA THR A 40 -1.89 7.37 -12.25
C THR A 40 -2.68 8.67 -12.10
N CYS A 41 -2.24 9.62 -11.28
CA CYS A 41 -2.97 10.85 -10.97
C CYS A 41 -2.18 12.11 -11.31
N PHE A 42 -0.86 12.04 -11.27
CA PHE A 42 0.04 13.17 -11.42
C PHE A 42 -0.13 13.89 -12.76
N ALA A 43 -0.43 13.19 -13.85
CA ALA A 43 -0.57 13.79 -15.18
C ALA A 43 -1.55 14.98 -15.19
N CYS A 44 -2.60 14.92 -14.37
CA CYS A 44 -3.57 16.01 -14.20
C CYS A 44 -3.37 16.77 -12.89
N HIS A 45 -3.29 16.08 -11.76
CA HIS A 45 -3.23 16.69 -10.43
C HIS A 45 -1.85 17.22 -10.04
N GLY A 46 -0.81 16.92 -10.80
CA GLY A 46 0.50 17.55 -10.67
C GLY A 46 0.71 18.75 -11.58
N THR A 47 -0.12 18.91 -12.60
CA THR A 47 0.06 19.91 -13.69
C THR A 47 -1.08 20.90 -13.84
N GLY A 48 -2.27 20.60 -13.32
CA GLY A 48 -3.50 21.37 -13.51
C GLY A 48 -4.20 21.11 -14.85
N GLN A 49 -3.82 20.06 -15.56
CA GLN A 49 -4.47 19.68 -16.80
C GLN A 49 -5.95 19.39 -16.56
N ALA A 50 -6.80 19.76 -17.52
CA ALA A 50 -8.25 19.61 -17.45
C ALA A 50 -8.89 20.25 -16.20
N HIS A 51 -8.29 21.34 -15.70
CA HIS A 51 -8.71 22.05 -14.49
C HIS A 51 -8.69 21.20 -13.22
N ALA A 52 -7.81 20.18 -13.18
CA ALA A 52 -7.62 19.37 -11.99
C ALA A 52 -7.01 20.21 -10.86
N PRO A 53 -7.50 20.08 -9.61
CA PRO A 53 -6.85 20.73 -8.48
C PRO A 53 -5.43 20.17 -8.31
N VAL A 54 -4.45 21.08 -8.33
CA VAL A 54 -3.04 20.72 -8.25
C VAL A 54 -2.67 20.38 -6.81
N VAL A 55 -2.03 19.24 -6.60
CA VAL A 55 -1.51 18.87 -5.28
C VAL A 55 -0.47 19.90 -4.83
N GLY A 56 -0.61 20.40 -3.60
CA GLY A 56 0.18 21.49 -3.03
C GLY A 56 -0.48 22.87 -3.13
N ASP A 57 -1.55 23.03 -3.90
CA ASP A 57 -2.35 24.27 -3.93
C ASP A 57 -3.32 24.29 -2.74
N THR A 58 -2.87 24.80 -1.60
CA THR A 58 -3.63 24.82 -0.35
C THR A 58 -5.00 25.47 -0.51
N ILE A 59 -5.07 26.60 -1.21
CA ILE A 59 -6.33 27.36 -1.36
C ILE A 59 -7.35 26.55 -2.18
N GLU A 60 -6.91 25.96 -3.27
CA GLU A 60 -7.78 25.15 -4.13
C GLU A 60 -8.31 23.92 -3.38
N TRP A 61 -7.46 23.28 -2.57
CA TRP A 61 -7.84 22.10 -1.80
C TRP A 61 -8.74 22.44 -0.59
N GLU A 62 -8.55 23.58 0.06
CA GLU A 62 -9.50 24.06 1.08
C GLU A 62 -10.91 24.19 0.50
N ILE A 63 -11.05 24.78 -0.68
CA ILE A 63 -12.35 24.92 -1.37
C ILE A 63 -12.94 23.53 -1.70
N ARG A 64 -12.12 22.59 -2.16
CA ARG A 64 -12.59 21.22 -2.48
C ARG A 64 -13.05 20.48 -1.24
N LEU A 65 -12.35 20.65 -0.12
CA LEU A 65 -12.67 20.01 1.15
C LEU A 65 -14.00 20.47 1.76
N GLU A 66 -14.54 21.63 1.36
CA GLU A 66 -15.88 22.06 1.76
C GLU A 66 -16.96 21.04 1.38
N LYS A 67 -16.73 20.22 0.36
CA LYS A 67 -17.65 19.15 -0.07
C LYS A 67 -17.59 17.92 0.84
N GLY A 68 -16.58 17.82 1.68
CA GLY A 68 -16.30 16.67 2.53
C GLY A 68 -15.47 15.58 1.86
N PHE A 69 -14.67 14.90 2.66
CA PHE A 69 -13.75 13.84 2.24
C PHE A 69 -14.44 12.75 1.42
N ASP A 70 -15.55 12.21 1.93
CA ASP A 70 -16.30 11.14 1.26
C ASP A 70 -16.77 11.54 -0.14
N THR A 71 -17.18 12.80 -0.32
CA THR A 71 -17.59 13.32 -1.63
C THR A 71 -16.43 13.36 -2.61
N LEU A 72 -15.23 13.72 -2.15
CA LEU A 72 -14.03 13.72 -2.97
C LEU A 72 -13.63 12.30 -3.39
N VAL A 73 -13.71 11.35 -2.47
CA VAL A 73 -13.48 9.93 -2.75
C VAL A 73 -14.49 9.41 -3.79
N GLN A 74 -15.78 9.69 -3.61
CA GLN A 74 -16.82 9.27 -4.56
C GLN A 74 -16.64 9.91 -5.95
N SER A 75 -16.18 11.16 -6.00
CA SER A 75 -15.87 11.83 -7.28
C SER A 75 -14.69 11.15 -7.98
N THR A 76 -13.73 10.65 -7.22
CA THR A 76 -12.60 9.89 -7.75
C THR A 76 -13.03 8.53 -8.28
N ILE A 77 -13.88 7.81 -7.54
CA ILE A 77 -14.39 6.49 -7.96
C ILE A 77 -15.26 6.60 -9.21
N ASN A 78 -16.19 7.55 -9.23
CA ASN A 78 -17.23 7.66 -10.27
C ASN A 78 -16.84 8.58 -11.44
N GLY A 79 -15.78 9.38 -11.27
CA GLY A 79 -15.46 10.48 -12.18
C GLY A 79 -16.30 11.73 -11.88
N LEU A 80 -15.92 12.85 -12.48
CA LEU A 80 -16.56 14.14 -12.24
C LEU A 80 -16.63 14.97 -13.52
N ASN A 81 -17.84 15.34 -13.90
CA ASN A 81 -18.14 16.30 -14.98
C ASN A 81 -17.49 15.97 -16.35
N GLY A 82 -17.21 14.71 -16.62
CA GLY A 82 -16.53 14.29 -17.85
C GLY A 82 -15.07 14.74 -17.97
N MET A 83 -14.57 15.47 -16.96
CA MET A 83 -13.18 15.95 -16.93
C MET A 83 -12.28 14.99 -16.15
N MET A 84 -12.66 14.62 -14.93
CA MET A 84 -12.00 13.55 -14.20
C MET A 84 -12.61 12.20 -14.58
N PRO A 85 -11.84 11.28 -15.18
CA PRO A 85 -12.35 9.96 -15.50
C PRO A 85 -12.62 9.16 -14.23
N ALA A 86 -13.57 8.24 -14.29
CA ALA A 86 -13.83 7.30 -13.19
C ALA A 86 -12.52 6.56 -12.83
N ARG A 87 -12.17 6.53 -11.56
CA ARG A 87 -10.96 5.90 -11.00
C ARG A 87 -9.64 6.54 -11.48
N GLY A 88 -9.68 7.71 -12.11
CA GLY A 88 -8.51 8.29 -12.73
C GLY A 88 -7.93 7.37 -13.83
N LEU A 89 -6.61 7.19 -13.84
CA LEU A 89 -5.93 6.21 -14.71
C LEU A 89 -5.54 4.93 -13.94
N CYS A 90 -6.11 4.70 -12.77
CA CYS A 90 -5.82 3.53 -11.94
C CYS A 90 -6.89 2.44 -12.12
N SER A 91 -6.72 1.63 -13.16
CA SER A 91 -7.66 0.56 -13.46
C SER A 91 -7.59 -0.63 -12.49
N ASP A 92 -6.48 -0.78 -11.78
CA ASP A 92 -6.20 -1.86 -10.84
C ASP A 92 -6.35 -1.46 -9.36
N CYS A 93 -6.66 -0.19 -9.07
CA CYS A 93 -6.93 0.26 -7.71
C CYS A 93 -8.27 -0.27 -7.19
N THR A 94 -8.31 -0.69 -5.94
CA THR A 94 -9.55 -0.86 -5.20
C THR A 94 -10.12 0.50 -4.77
N ASP A 95 -11.35 0.53 -4.27
CA ASP A 95 -11.94 1.77 -3.74
C ASP A 95 -11.16 2.27 -2.52
N GLY A 96 -10.65 1.35 -1.67
CA GLY A 96 -9.79 1.69 -0.54
C GLY A 96 -8.43 2.26 -0.98
N ASP A 97 -7.87 1.79 -2.08
CA ASP A 97 -6.65 2.36 -2.65
C ASP A 97 -6.88 3.79 -3.14
N LEU A 98 -8.02 4.03 -3.79
CA LEU A 98 -8.41 5.37 -4.25
C LEU A 98 -8.64 6.32 -3.07
N GLU A 99 -9.27 5.85 -2.00
CA GLU A 99 -9.43 6.60 -0.75
C GLU A 99 -8.06 7.00 -0.16
N ALA A 100 -7.11 6.07 -0.10
CA ALA A 100 -5.75 6.33 0.38
C ALA A 100 -5.00 7.34 -0.52
N ILE A 101 -5.20 7.29 -1.83
CA ILE A 101 -4.61 8.26 -2.76
C ILE A 101 -5.22 9.65 -2.55
N VAL A 102 -6.53 9.76 -2.39
CA VAL A 102 -7.20 11.04 -2.11
C VAL A 102 -6.71 11.63 -0.80
N GLN A 103 -6.57 10.81 0.25
CA GLN A 103 -6.02 11.26 1.53
C GLN A 103 -4.59 11.79 1.37
N PHE A 104 -3.73 11.06 0.65
CA PHE A 104 -2.38 11.51 0.33
C PHE A 104 -2.38 12.88 -0.37
N MET A 105 -3.23 13.07 -1.38
CA MET A 105 -3.31 14.33 -2.13
C MET A 105 -3.73 15.50 -1.24
N ILE A 106 -4.66 15.26 -0.30
CA ILE A 106 -5.11 16.25 0.69
C ILE A 106 -3.98 16.59 1.65
N ASP A 107 -3.31 15.59 2.20
CA ASP A 107 -2.23 15.78 3.18
C ASP A 107 -1.06 16.57 2.58
N GLU A 108 -0.72 16.34 1.32
CA GLU A 108 0.32 17.08 0.60
C GLU A 108 -0.10 18.51 0.21
N SER A 109 -1.37 18.86 0.41
CA SER A 109 -1.95 20.15 0.00
C SER A 109 -2.34 21.05 1.17
N GLN A 110 -1.98 20.66 2.42
CA GLN A 110 -2.32 21.41 3.65
C GLN A 110 -1.14 22.17 4.24
#